data_0d448e9cab2d4676b344e13ac2fca410
#
_entry.id   0d448e9cab2d4676b344e13ac2fca410
#
_cell.length_a   1.000
_cell.length_b   1.000
_cell.length_c   1.000
_cell.angle_alpha   90.00
_cell.angle_beta   90.00
_cell.angle_gamma   90.00
#
_symmetry.space_group_name_H-M   'P 1'
#
loop_
_entity.id
_entity.type
_entity.pdbx_description
1 polymer ?
#
loop_
_entity_poly.entity_id
_entity_poly.type
_entity_poly.pdbx_seq_one_letter_code
_entity_poly.pdbx_strand_id
1 'polypeptide(L)'
;MQTNVRAIPPSHNQIRTEVVTTYQQLLHAYAIRSICFMEEHGVKAQQTFDGNDYQATHMIVYAGDEPIGALRIRWFKDFAKLERTAFREAYRNTDVLKAFAYFVFDHVARKGYDKVITHAQPKYARLWRIILGFKKAEGKAPVYFDGHPEPYIELVKVLIPPLNAISAKHGRGHSVPDRGLLGRTVGVRGGRIAGLGAG
;
A
#
# COMPACT_ATOMS: atom_id res chain seq x y z
N MET A 1 29.77 -19.41 -12.77
CA MET A 1 28.92 -18.76 -13.80
C MET A 1 27.56 -18.48 -13.17
N GLN A 2 27.34 -17.25 -12.73
CA GLN A 2 26.02 -16.83 -12.24
C GLN A 2 25.21 -16.37 -13.46
N THR A 3 24.24 -17.14 -13.86
CA THR A 3 23.26 -16.74 -14.89
C THR A 3 22.37 -15.67 -14.29
N ASN A 4 22.60 -14.42 -14.67
CA ASN A 4 21.73 -13.29 -14.39
C ASN A 4 20.40 -13.49 -15.15
N VAL A 5 19.45 -14.21 -14.57
CA VAL A 5 18.08 -14.29 -15.08
C VAL A 5 17.42 -12.96 -14.74
N ARG A 6 17.55 -11.98 -15.63
CA ARG A 6 16.70 -10.79 -15.59
C ARG A 6 15.26 -11.26 -15.82
N ALA A 7 14.46 -11.23 -14.78
CA ALA A 7 13.03 -11.43 -14.92
C ALA A 7 12.49 -10.40 -15.93
N ILE A 8 11.90 -10.87 -17.02
CA ILE A 8 11.19 -10.03 -17.98
C ILE A 8 10.02 -9.43 -17.21
N PRO A 9 9.92 -8.09 -17.11
CA PRO A 9 8.78 -7.50 -16.45
C PRO A 9 7.51 -7.91 -17.20
N PRO A 10 6.51 -8.48 -16.52
CA PRO A 10 5.26 -8.86 -17.16
C PRO A 10 4.62 -7.63 -17.81
N SER A 11 3.97 -7.82 -18.93
CA SER A 11 3.20 -6.79 -19.61
C SER A 11 2.24 -6.14 -18.62
N HIS A 12 2.14 -4.81 -18.60
CA HIS A 12 1.31 -4.00 -17.68
C HIS A 12 -0.18 -4.40 -17.64
N ASN A 13 -0.62 -5.33 -18.48
CA ASN A 13 -2.02 -5.75 -18.61
C ASN A 13 -2.52 -6.69 -17.51
N GLN A 14 -1.71 -7.07 -16.53
CA GLN A 14 -2.10 -8.09 -15.54
C GLN A 14 -1.80 -7.67 -14.08
N ILE A 15 -1.74 -6.37 -13.78
CA ILE A 15 -1.59 -5.92 -12.38
C ILE A 15 -2.92 -6.09 -11.66
N ARG A 16 -2.91 -6.88 -10.58
CA ARG A 16 -4.07 -7.16 -9.74
C ARG A 16 -3.75 -6.80 -8.29
N THR A 17 -4.63 -6.02 -7.65
CA THR A 17 -4.54 -5.66 -6.23
C THR A 17 -5.66 -6.32 -5.46
N GLU A 18 -5.36 -6.90 -4.33
CA GLU A 18 -6.31 -7.64 -3.51
C GLU A 18 -6.14 -7.35 -2.02
N VAL A 19 -7.26 -7.44 -1.29
CA VAL A 19 -7.23 -7.61 0.17
C VAL A 19 -6.87 -9.06 0.46
N VAL A 20 -5.89 -9.28 1.32
CA VAL A 20 -5.50 -10.62 1.75
C VAL A 20 -6.63 -11.27 2.55
N THR A 21 -7.11 -12.41 2.08
CA THR A 21 -8.22 -13.17 2.71
C THR A 21 -7.88 -14.64 2.93
N THR A 22 -6.78 -15.11 2.37
CA THR A 22 -6.31 -16.49 2.52
C THR A 22 -4.93 -16.53 3.17
N TYR A 23 -4.63 -17.64 3.82
CA TYR A 23 -3.31 -17.86 4.40
C TYR A 23 -2.20 -17.83 3.36
N GLN A 24 -2.45 -18.37 2.16
CA GLN A 24 -1.48 -18.33 1.06
C GLN A 24 -1.16 -16.90 0.64
N GLN A 25 -2.16 -16.04 0.49
CA GLN A 25 -1.95 -14.62 0.19
C GLN A 25 -1.16 -13.91 1.30
N LEU A 26 -1.40 -14.27 2.57
CA LEU A 26 -0.64 -13.73 3.70
C LEU A 26 0.83 -14.14 3.63
N LEU A 27 1.13 -15.38 3.30
CA LEU A 27 2.49 -15.86 3.07
C LEU A 27 3.17 -15.09 1.93
N HIS A 28 2.46 -14.83 0.83
CA HIS A 28 2.99 -13.99 -0.26
C HIS A 28 3.31 -12.58 0.21
N ALA A 29 2.42 -11.95 0.99
CA ALA A 29 2.68 -10.61 1.54
C ALA A 29 3.91 -10.60 2.47
N TYR A 30 4.09 -11.64 3.28
CA TYR A 30 5.25 -11.80 4.13
C TYR A 30 6.54 -12.05 3.34
N ALA A 31 6.49 -12.85 2.27
CA ALA A 31 7.62 -13.06 1.38
C ALA A 31 8.10 -11.74 0.75
N ILE A 32 7.18 -10.90 0.24
CA ILE A 32 7.52 -9.57 -0.27
C ILE A 32 8.19 -8.70 0.81
N ARG A 33 7.66 -8.71 2.03
CA ARG A 33 8.24 -7.95 3.16
C ARG A 33 9.63 -8.48 3.54
N SER A 34 9.84 -9.80 3.52
CA SER A 34 11.15 -10.40 3.77
C SER A 34 12.17 -9.93 2.74
N ILE A 35 11.85 -10.03 1.46
CA ILE A 35 12.72 -9.59 0.37
C ILE A 35 13.08 -8.12 0.54
N CYS A 36 12.06 -7.24 0.66
CA CYS A 36 12.28 -5.80 0.63
C CYS A 36 12.87 -5.25 1.93
N PHE A 37 12.45 -5.73 3.10
CA PHE A 37 12.95 -5.19 4.35
C PHE A 37 14.18 -5.92 4.88
N MET A 38 14.19 -7.24 4.83
CA MET A 38 15.30 -8.00 5.41
C MET A 38 16.48 -8.07 4.45
N GLU A 39 16.26 -8.52 3.21
CA GLU A 39 17.35 -8.73 2.26
C GLU A 39 17.87 -7.42 1.65
N GLU A 40 16.97 -6.54 1.18
CA GLU A 40 17.40 -5.31 0.52
C GLU A 40 17.80 -4.20 1.52
N HIS A 41 17.17 -4.13 2.69
CA HIS A 41 17.36 -3.03 3.64
C HIS A 41 17.98 -3.44 4.97
N GLY A 42 18.28 -4.73 5.19
CA GLY A 42 18.92 -5.24 6.40
C GLY A 42 18.09 -5.09 7.68
N VAL A 43 16.75 -4.92 7.56
CA VAL A 43 15.87 -4.79 8.71
C VAL A 43 15.72 -6.15 9.39
N LYS A 44 15.85 -6.18 10.73
CA LYS A 44 15.76 -7.43 11.51
C LYS A 44 14.37 -8.06 11.39
N ALA A 45 14.30 -9.38 11.44
CA ALA A 45 13.04 -10.14 11.34
C ALA A 45 11.99 -9.67 12.36
N GLN A 46 12.37 -9.43 13.62
CA GLN A 46 11.47 -8.95 14.70
C GLN A 46 10.90 -7.55 14.42
N GLN A 47 11.59 -6.73 13.63
CA GLN A 47 11.10 -5.42 13.19
C GLN A 47 10.26 -5.51 11.91
N THR A 48 10.55 -6.49 11.06
CA THR A 48 9.78 -6.76 9.83
C THR A 48 8.43 -7.38 10.17
N PHE A 49 8.41 -8.35 11.11
CA PHE A 49 7.22 -9.05 11.57
C PHE A 49 7.01 -8.76 13.05
N ASP A 50 6.03 -7.95 13.34
CA ASP A 50 5.66 -7.55 14.70
C ASP A 50 4.26 -8.05 15.07
N GLY A 51 3.90 -8.01 16.34
CA GLY A 51 2.59 -8.48 16.83
C GLY A 51 1.38 -7.71 16.28
N ASN A 52 1.60 -6.60 15.56
CA ASN A 52 0.52 -5.84 14.93
C ASN A 52 0.00 -6.50 13.65
N ASP A 53 0.67 -7.51 13.12
CA ASP A 53 0.24 -8.22 11.92
C ASP A 53 -1.07 -9.00 12.13
N TYR A 54 -1.31 -9.49 13.35
CA TYR A 54 -2.50 -10.29 13.68
C TYR A 54 -3.82 -9.48 13.61
N GLN A 55 -3.77 -8.17 13.84
CA GLN A 55 -4.95 -7.31 13.88
C GLN A 55 -5.04 -6.38 12.67
N ALA A 56 -4.18 -6.58 11.70
CA ALA A 56 -4.08 -5.71 10.54
C ALA A 56 -4.83 -6.30 9.33
N THR A 57 -5.22 -5.41 8.43
CA THR A 57 -5.60 -5.79 7.08
C THR A 57 -4.36 -5.74 6.19
N HIS A 58 -4.09 -6.83 5.49
CA HIS A 58 -2.99 -6.91 4.54
C HIS A 58 -3.51 -6.73 3.12
N MET A 59 -2.74 -6.03 2.31
CA MET A 59 -2.98 -5.83 0.88
C MET A 59 -1.83 -6.43 0.09
N ILE A 60 -2.13 -6.98 -1.07
CA ILE A 60 -1.15 -7.61 -1.94
C ILE A 60 -1.36 -7.19 -3.39
N VAL A 61 -0.26 -7.08 -4.12
CA VAL A 61 -0.25 -6.80 -5.57
C VAL A 61 0.38 -7.95 -6.29
N TYR A 62 -0.25 -8.38 -7.36
CA TYR A 62 0.26 -9.38 -8.28
C TYR A 62 0.50 -8.79 -9.67
N ALA A 63 1.50 -9.34 -10.35
CA ALA A 63 1.69 -9.22 -11.78
C ALA A 63 1.49 -10.61 -12.40
N GLY A 64 0.32 -10.85 -13.01
CA GLY A 64 -0.12 -12.23 -13.27
C GLY A 64 -0.31 -12.98 -11.94
N ASP A 65 0.41 -14.07 -11.75
CA ASP A 65 0.40 -14.86 -10.52
C ASP A 65 1.58 -14.56 -9.59
N GLU A 66 2.48 -13.68 -10.02
CA GLU A 66 3.68 -13.32 -9.27
C GLU A 66 3.36 -12.22 -8.24
N PRO A 67 3.56 -12.43 -6.92
CA PRO A 67 3.40 -11.39 -5.93
C PRO A 67 4.55 -10.37 -6.04
N ILE A 68 4.20 -9.08 -6.17
CA ILE A 68 5.17 -8.01 -6.46
C ILE A 68 5.19 -6.90 -5.43
N GLY A 69 4.12 -6.76 -4.64
CA GLY A 69 4.03 -5.70 -3.63
C GLY A 69 3.06 -6.04 -2.52
N ALA A 70 3.27 -5.44 -1.36
CA ALA A 70 2.44 -5.62 -0.19
C ALA A 70 2.34 -4.34 0.64
N LEU A 71 1.29 -4.24 1.46
CA LEU A 71 1.08 -3.16 2.42
C LEU A 71 0.26 -3.70 3.59
N ARG A 72 0.46 -3.12 4.77
CA ARG A 72 -0.33 -3.36 5.97
C ARG A 72 -1.14 -2.14 6.33
N ILE A 73 -2.43 -2.32 6.68
CA ILE A 73 -3.30 -1.28 7.22
C ILE A 73 -3.61 -1.61 8.66
N ARG A 74 -3.33 -0.67 9.57
CA ARG A 74 -3.81 -0.75 10.95
C ARG A 74 -4.94 0.26 11.15
N TRP A 75 -5.96 -0.17 11.88
CA TRP A 75 -7.16 0.61 12.13
C TRP A 75 -7.09 1.25 13.50
N PHE A 76 -7.28 2.55 13.57
CA PHE A 76 -7.39 3.34 14.79
C PHE A 76 -8.76 4.03 14.81
N LYS A 77 -9.15 4.61 15.96
CA LYS A 77 -10.45 5.22 16.12
C LYS A 77 -10.78 6.25 15.02
N ASP A 78 -9.83 7.14 14.71
CA ASP A 78 -10.08 8.31 13.85
C ASP A 78 -9.24 8.31 12.56
N PHE A 79 -8.49 7.26 12.29
CA PHE A 79 -7.65 7.16 11.08
C PHE A 79 -7.23 5.72 10.79
N ALA A 80 -6.89 5.46 9.55
CA ALA A 80 -6.20 4.25 9.15
C ALA A 80 -4.70 4.55 8.98
N LYS A 81 -3.83 3.67 9.47
CA LYS A 81 -2.37 3.79 9.33
C LYS A 81 -1.86 2.83 8.29
N LEU A 82 -1.22 3.38 7.25
CA LEU A 82 -0.57 2.59 6.21
C LEU A 82 0.88 2.31 6.61
N GLU A 83 1.23 1.05 6.65
CA GLU A 83 2.54 0.57 7.10
C GLU A 83 3.07 -0.53 6.20
N ARG A 84 4.37 -0.79 6.30
CA ARG A 84 5.02 -1.92 5.62
C ARG A 84 4.77 -1.97 4.11
N THR A 85 4.67 -0.79 3.46
CA THR A 85 4.58 -0.73 2.01
C THR A 85 5.89 -1.19 1.40
N ALA A 86 5.82 -2.23 0.60
CA ALA A 86 6.97 -2.89 -0.01
C ALA A 86 6.66 -3.28 -1.46
N PHE A 87 7.61 -3.07 -2.35
CA PHE A 87 7.57 -3.54 -3.73
C PHE A 87 8.91 -4.12 -4.10
N ARG A 88 8.93 -5.27 -4.74
CA ARG A 88 10.15 -5.86 -5.29
C ARG A 88 10.79 -4.89 -6.28
N GLU A 89 12.11 -4.78 -6.27
CA GLU A 89 12.87 -3.77 -7.02
C GLU A 89 12.48 -3.70 -8.50
N ALA A 90 12.38 -4.86 -9.18
CA ALA A 90 12.04 -4.95 -10.59
C ALA A 90 10.65 -4.37 -10.96
N TYR A 91 9.78 -4.18 -9.96
CA TYR A 91 8.39 -3.71 -10.14
C TYR A 91 8.13 -2.33 -9.55
N ARG A 92 9.17 -1.63 -9.11
CA ARG A 92 9.04 -0.27 -8.56
C ARG A 92 8.83 0.74 -9.67
N ASN A 93 7.58 0.97 -10.03
CA ASN A 93 7.22 2.06 -10.93
C ASN A 93 6.03 2.86 -10.36
N THR A 94 5.91 4.12 -10.82
CA THR A 94 4.93 5.07 -10.29
C THR A 94 3.49 4.68 -10.62
N ASP A 95 3.23 4.02 -11.73
CA ASP A 95 1.87 3.68 -12.15
C ASP A 95 1.33 2.50 -11.36
N VAL A 96 2.16 1.48 -11.10
CA VAL A 96 1.83 0.37 -10.21
C VAL A 96 1.59 0.89 -8.79
N LEU A 97 2.47 1.77 -8.29
CA LEU A 97 2.31 2.37 -6.97
C LEU A 97 1.02 3.19 -6.86
N LYS A 98 0.69 4.00 -7.86
CA LYS A 98 -0.56 4.78 -7.89
C LYS A 98 -1.79 3.87 -7.90
N ALA A 99 -1.84 2.89 -8.81
CA ALA A 99 -2.96 1.97 -8.91
C ALA A 99 -3.20 1.25 -7.57
N PHE A 100 -2.13 0.76 -6.95
CA PHE A 100 -2.20 0.13 -5.64
C PHE A 100 -2.68 1.09 -4.55
N ALA A 101 -2.09 2.28 -4.46
CA ALA A 101 -2.45 3.25 -3.44
C ALA A 101 -3.91 3.70 -3.56
N TYR A 102 -4.42 3.93 -4.77
CA TYR A 102 -5.82 4.29 -4.97
C TYR A 102 -6.77 3.16 -4.59
N PHE A 103 -6.43 1.91 -4.85
CA PHE A 103 -7.20 0.76 -4.35
C PHE A 103 -7.26 0.75 -2.82
N VAL A 104 -6.11 0.99 -2.16
CA VAL A 104 -6.02 1.07 -0.70
C VAL A 104 -6.85 2.23 -0.15
N PHE A 105 -6.78 3.41 -0.78
CA PHE A 105 -7.57 4.58 -0.36
C PHE A 105 -9.07 4.35 -0.52
N ASP A 106 -9.51 3.75 -1.63
CA ASP A 106 -10.92 3.38 -1.83
C ASP A 106 -11.39 2.39 -0.76
N HIS A 107 -10.58 1.37 -0.46
CA HIS A 107 -10.89 0.41 0.60
C HIS A 107 -11.05 1.08 1.97
N VAL A 108 -10.11 1.98 2.33
CA VAL A 108 -10.15 2.73 3.59
C VAL A 108 -11.38 3.66 3.65
N ALA A 109 -11.64 4.39 2.54
CA ALA A 109 -12.77 5.30 2.46
C ALA A 109 -14.13 4.57 2.55
N ARG A 110 -14.27 3.39 1.92
CA ARG A 110 -15.47 2.55 2.03
C ARG A 110 -15.71 2.02 3.44
N LYS A 111 -14.66 1.86 4.24
CA LYS A 111 -14.80 1.53 5.67
C LYS A 111 -15.19 2.75 6.53
N GLY A 112 -15.40 3.91 5.92
CA GLY A 112 -15.86 5.13 6.59
C GLY A 112 -14.75 6.04 7.13
N TYR A 113 -13.49 5.73 6.85
CA TYR A 113 -12.39 6.58 7.29
C TYR A 113 -12.13 7.70 6.29
N ASP A 114 -12.03 8.91 6.80
CA ASP A 114 -11.70 10.12 6.04
C ASP A 114 -10.21 10.51 6.12
N LYS A 115 -9.40 9.76 6.89
CA LYS A 115 -8.00 10.08 7.12
C LYS A 115 -7.11 8.85 7.10
N VAL A 116 -6.03 8.94 6.34
CA VAL A 116 -4.91 7.98 6.38
C VAL A 116 -3.63 8.67 6.83
N ILE A 117 -2.84 7.94 7.62
CA ILE A 117 -1.53 8.37 8.11
C ILE A 117 -0.49 7.34 7.68
N THR A 118 0.69 7.79 7.33
CA THR A 118 1.87 6.94 7.15
C THR A 118 3.11 7.65 7.68
N HIS A 119 4.14 6.88 7.99
CA HIS A 119 5.46 7.40 8.34
C HIS A 119 6.44 6.98 7.26
N ALA A 120 7.18 7.93 6.73
CA ALA A 120 8.15 7.69 5.67
C ALA A 120 9.49 8.37 5.98
N GLN A 121 10.59 7.71 5.63
CA GLN A 121 11.90 8.36 5.62
C GLN A 121 11.88 9.56 4.66
N PRO A 122 12.70 10.60 4.88
CA PRO A 122 12.71 11.81 4.06
C PRO A 122 12.81 11.56 2.55
N LYS A 123 13.64 10.60 2.16
CA LYS A 123 13.84 10.19 0.76
C LYS A 123 12.55 9.68 0.09
N TYR A 124 11.68 8.98 0.84
CA TYR A 124 10.41 8.46 0.35
C TYR A 124 9.25 9.43 0.58
N ALA A 125 9.33 10.31 1.58
CA ALA A 125 8.28 11.27 1.89
C ALA A 125 7.94 12.18 0.70
N ARG A 126 8.94 12.56 -0.10
CA ARG A 126 8.74 13.33 -1.34
C ARG A 126 7.87 12.58 -2.34
N LEU A 127 8.13 11.27 -2.54
CA LEU A 127 7.34 10.42 -3.44
C LEU A 127 5.87 10.37 -3.00
N TRP A 128 5.62 10.08 -1.72
CA TRP A 128 4.26 10.03 -1.16
C TRP A 128 3.51 11.36 -1.33
N ARG A 129 4.20 12.48 -1.16
CA ARG A 129 3.60 13.81 -1.30
C ARG A 129 3.26 14.12 -2.75
N ILE A 130 4.20 13.97 -3.67
CA ILE A 130 4.05 14.36 -5.09
C ILE A 130 3.12 13.39 -5.82
N ILE A 131 3.32 12.08 -5.62
CA ILE A 131 2.62 11.05 -6.40
C ILE A 131 1.25 10.74 -5.83
N LEU A 132 1.12 10.71 -4.49
CA LEU A 132 -0.10 10.25 -3.82
C LEU A 132 -0.84 11.35 -3.07
N GLY A 133 -0.34 12.58 -3.10
CA GLY A 133 -1.01 13.76 -2.54
C GLY A 133 -1.07 13.78 -1.00
N PHE A 134 -0.12 13.16 -0.33
CA PHE A 134 0.03 13.32 1.12
C PHE A 134 0.57 14.70 1.47
N LYS A 135 0.24 15.17 2.66
CA LYS A 135 0.83 16.37 3.27
C LYS A 135 1.65 15.97 4.48
N LYS A 136 2.69 16.74 4.81
CA LYS A 136 3.40 16.57 6.09
C LYS A 136 2.44 16.97 7.21
N ALA A 137 2.40 16.17 8.28
CA ALA A 137 1.62 16.51 9.46
C ALA A 137 2.22 17.76 10.12
N GLU A 138 1.39 18.78 10.37
CA GLU A 138 1.81 20.02 11.02
C GLU A 138 2.00 19.79 12.53
N GLY A 139 2.99 20.48 13.10
CA GLY A 139 3.27 20.42 14.54
C GLY A 139 3.76 19.07 15.06
N LYS A 140 4.07 18.10 14.17
CA LYS A 140 4.60 16.79 14.56
C LYS A 140 6.12 16.75 14.41
N ALA A 141 6.79 16.37 15.50
CA ALA A 141 8.22 16.05 15.46
C ALA A 141 8.46 14.78 14.65
N PRO A 142 9.64 14.65 14.03
CA PRO A 142 10.05 13.39 13.41
C PRO A 142 10.08 12.25 14.44
N VAL A 143 9.72 11.05 14.00
CA VAL A 143 9.68 9.85 14.85
C VAL A 143 10.86 8.95 14.50
N TYR A 144 11.57 8.48 15.52
CA TYR A 144 12.62 7.49 15.36
C TYR A 144 12.05 6.11 15.70
N PHE A 145 12.24 5.16 14.81
CA PHE A 145 11.91 3.76 15.06
C PHE A 145 13.19 2.97 15.37
N ASP A 146 13.10 2.04 16.32
CA ASP A 146 14.23 1.21 16.71
C ASP A 146 14.90 0.55 15.51
N GLY A 147 16.23 0.65 15.46
CA GLY A 147 17.03 0.07 14.38
C GLY A 147 17.13 0.92 13.10
N HIS A 148 16.52 2.11 13.07
CA HIS A 148 16.64 3.04 11.97
C HIS A 148 17.33 4.33 12.41
N PRO A 149 18.50 4.68 11.83
CA PRO A 149 19.24 5.89 12.20
C PRO A 149 18.56 7.17 11.71
N GLU A 150 17.77 7.09 10.65
CA GLU A 150 17.08 8.24 10.07
C GLU A 150 15.69 8.42 10.68
N PRO A 151 15.29 9.69 10.92
CA PRO A 151 13.93 9.98 11.38
C PRO A 151 12.88 9.72 10.30
N TYR A 152 11.69 9.41 10.73
CA TYR A 152 10.52 9.28 9.87
C TYR A 152 9.62 10.51 10.01
N ILE A 153 9.09 10.96 8.89
CA ILE A 153 8.15 12.08 8.79
C ILE A 153 6.73 11.50 8.78
N GLU A 154 5.86 12.01 9.65
CA GLU A 154 4.44 11.69 9.59
C GLU A 154 3.80 12.41 8.40
N LEU A 155 3.11 11.65 7.59
CA LEU A 155 2.38 12.10 6.42
C LEU A 155 0.90 11.79 6.58
N VAL A 156 0.05 12.72 6.20
CA VAL A 156 -1.41 12.62 6.32
C VAL A 156 -2.04 12.85 4.95
N LYS A 157 -3.08 12.09 4.66
CA LYS A 157 -3.95 12.32 3.51
C LYS A 157 -5.41 12.25 3.94
N VAL A 158 -6.18 13.26 3.54
CA VAL A 158 -7.63 13.27 3.71
C VAL A 158 -8.27 12.48 2.56
N LEU A 159 -9.25 11.66 2.90
CA LEU A 159 -10.08 10.92 1.97
C LEU A 159 -11.52 11.44 2.04
N ILE A 160 -12.29 11.15 1.01
CA ILE A 160 -13.72 11.45 0.97
C ILE A 160 -14.46 10.11 0.94
N PRO A 161 -15.04 9.65 2.07
CA PRO A 161 -15.83 8.44 2.09
C PRO A 161 -17.03 8.56 1.15
N PRO A 162 -17.34 7.51 0.37
CA PRO A 162 -18.53 7.52 -0.47
C PRO A 162 -19.81 7.52 0.40
N LEU A 163 -20.95 7.93 -0.16
CA LEU A 163 -22.23 8.02 0.56
C LEU A 163 -22.68 6.68 1.17
N ASN A 164 -22.28 5.58 0.57
CA ASN A 164 -22.56 4.22 1.04
C ASN A 164 -21.41 3.63 1.88
N ALA A 165 -20.50 4.43 2.38
CA ALA A 165 -19.45 3.97 3.28
C ALA A 165 -20.06 3.44 4.59
N ILE A 166 -19.34 2.49 5.22
CA ILE A 166 -19.74 1.97 6.52
C ILE A 166 -19.72 3.12 7.53
N SER A 167 -20.83 3.37 8.20
CA SER A 167 -20.97 4.47 9.15
C SER A 167 -21.89 4.06 10.29
N ALA A 168 -21.55 4.46 11.50
CA ALA A 168 -22.42 4.30 12.66
C ALA A 168 -23.76 5.08 12.54
N LYS A 169 -23.83 6.07 11.65
CA LYS A 169 -25.04 6.84 11.35
C LYS A 169 -26.05 6.07 10.48
N HIS A 170 -25.61 5.06 9.74
CA HIS A 170 -26.50 4.18 8.98
C HIS A 170 -26.94 3.06 9.91
N GLY A 171 -28.14 3.20 10.49
CA GLY A 171 -28.69 2.30 11.49
C GLY A 171 -28.68 0.83 11.08
N ARG A 172 -28.89 -0.02 12.05
CA ARG A 172 -28.93 -1.48 12.08
C ARG A 172 -29.55 -2.14 10.83
N GLY A 173 -28.82 -2.34 9.79
CA GLY A 173 -29.40 -3.03 8.63
C GLY A 173 -28.47 -3.25 7.46
N HIS A 174 -27.36 -2.58 7.44
CA HIS A 174 -26.42 -2.70 6.33
C HIS A 174 -25.05 -3.15 6.82
N SER A 175 -24.99 -4.34 7.43
CA SER A 175 -23.77 -5.13 7.37
C SER A 175 -23.65 -5.59 5.92
N VAL A 176 -23.03 -4.77 5.07
CA VAL A 176 -22.57 -5.25 3.77
C VAL A 176 -21.56 -6.34 4.09
N PRO A 177 -21.82 -7.60 3.74
CA PRO A 177 -20.81 -8.65 3.94
C PRO A 177 -19.55 -8.20 3.23
N ASP A 178 -18.41 -8.38 3.85
CA ASP A 178 -17.06 -8.07 3.30
C ASP A 178 -16.83 -8.72 1.90
N ARG A 179 -17.71 -9.61 1.49
CA ARG A 179 -17.72 -10.32 0.19
C ARG A 179 -17.87 -9.41 -1.05
N GLY A 180 -18.40 -8.20 -0.92
CA GLY A 180 -18.55 -7.26 -2.05
C GLY A 180 -17.30 -6.46 -2.36
N LEU A 181 -16.28 -6.47 -1.49
CA LEU A 181 -15.00 -5.79 -1.67
C LEU A 181 -13.89 -6.73 -2.18
N LEU A 182 -14.17 -8.02 -2.26
CA LEU A 182 -13.28 -9.06 -2.74
C LEU A 182 -13.36 -9.12 -4.26
N GLY A 183 -12.42 -8.53 -4.96
CA GLY A 183 -12.24 -8.81 -6.39
C GLY A 183 -12.65 -7.71 -7.37
N ARG A 184 -12.36 -6.45 -7.10
CA ARG A 184 -12.24 -5.49 -8.20
C ARG A 184 -10.82 -5.55 -8.78
N THR A 185 -10.72 -6.22 -9.91
CA THR A 185 -9.57 -6.10 -10.79
C THR A 185 -9.57 -4.68 -11.35
N VAL A 186 -8.64 -3.85 -10.91
CA VAL A 186 -8.40 -2.56 -11.56
C VAL A 186 -7.53 -2.84 -12.77
N GLY A 187 -8.15 -3.04 -13.91
CA GLY A 187 -7.46 -3.10 -15.20
C GLY A 187 -6.87 -1.73 -15.50
N VAL A 188 -5.56 -1.59 -15.45
CA VAL A 188 -4.87 -0.42 -15.98
C VAL A 188 -4.95 -0.52 -17.51
N ARG A 189 -5.93 0.15 -18.12
CA ARG A 189 -5.93 0.35 -19.58
C ARG A 189 -4.79 1.30 -19.91
N GLY A 190 -3.83 0.81 -20.67
CA GLY A 190 -2.75 1.61 -21.22
C GLY A 190 -3.30 2.70 -22.13
N GLY A 191 -3.53 3.89 -21.58
CA GLY A 191 -3.75 5.11 -22.34
C GLY A 191 -2.40 5.60 -22.87
N ARG A 192 -2.14 5.48 -24.15
CA ARG A 192 -1.09 6.25 -24.83
C ARG A 192 -1.38 7.72 -24.59
N ILE A 193 -0.53 8.40 -23.89
CA ILE A 193 -0.48 9.86 -23.93
C ILE A 193 0.26 10.22 -25.22
N ALA A 194 -0.50 10.58 -26.26
CA ALA A 194 0.03 11.23 -27.44
C ALA A 194 0.41 12.66 -27.08
N GLY A 195 1.65 13.07 -27.40
CA GLY A 195 2.03 14.43 -27.73
C GLY A 195 2.22 15.39 -26.57
N LEU A 196 3.45 15.58 -26.13
CA LEU A 196 3.96 16.91 -25.83
C LEU A 196 5.09 17.17 -26.83
N GLY A 197 4.71 17.85 -27.91
CA GLY A 197 5.60 18.46 -28.85
C GLY A 197 6.37 19.59 -28.19
N ALA A 198 7.61 19.76 -28.64
CA ALA A 198 8.51 20.82 -28.29
C ALA A 198 7.92 22.20 -28.69
N GLY A 199 8.20 23.18 -27.84
CA GLY A 199 8.05 24.60 -28.05
C GLY A 199 8.77 25.30 -26.91
#